data_d43dbc03d109e6ac6e28f2cf1e8329d7
#
_entry.id   d43dbc03d109e6ac6e28f2cf1e8329d7
#
_cell.length_a   1.000
_cell.length_b   1.000
_cell.length_c   1.000
_cell.angle_alpha   90.00
_cell.angle_beta   90.00
_cell.angle_gamma   90.00
#
_symmetry.space_group_name_H-M   'P 1'
#
loop_
_entity.id
_entity.type
_entity.pdbx_description
1 polymer ?
#
loop_
_entity_poly.entity_id
_entity_poly.type
_entity_poly.pdbx_seq_one_letter_code
_entity_poly.pdbx_strand_id
1 'polypeptide(L)'
;LTSALWNKPAINTIEALTPCLCLSLSVDLYGEALHQDTKFLNYACSYLAEHIRKNFIHYEQLPTRLAQFILREQKDGYFGYNTRLCADVLETSQRHLLRTLRSFCDKGILEHVGRSRYRILDVSKLEVQ
;
A
#
# COMPACT_ATOMS: atom_id res chain seq x y z
N LEU A 1 -5.80 -14.94 -0.08
CA LEU A 1 -6.91 -15.60 -0.79
C LEU A 1 -6.42 -16.79 -1.61
N THR A 2 -5.47 -16.58 -2.54
CA THR A 2 -4.96 -17.62 -3.45
C THR A 2 -4.35 -18.81 -2.73
N SER A 3 -3.48 -18.60 -1.76
CA SER A 3 -2.80 -19.69 -1.06
C SER A 3 -3.79 -20.65 -0.40
N ALA A 4 -4.80 -20.13 0.28
CA ALA A 4 -5.81 -20.95 0.94
C ALA A 4 -6.66 -21.73 -0.05
N LEU A 5 -7.17 -21.08 -1.11
CA LEU A 5 -8.04 -21.72 -2.11
C LEU A 5 -7.37 -22.87 -2.85
N TRP A 6 -6.06 -22.81 -3.08
CA TRP A 6 -5.31 -23.87 -3.79
C TRP A 6 -4.42 -24.70 -2.85
N ASN A 7 -4.74 -24.70 -1.57
CA ASN A 7 -4.03 -25.47 -0.55
C ASN A 7 -2.51 -25.26 -0.59
N LYS A 8 -2.09 -24.00 -0.76
CA LYS A 8 -0.68 -23.61 -0.74
C LYS A 8 -0.35 -22.92 0.57
N PRO A 9 0.86 -23.10 1.10
CA PRO A 9 1.29 -22.39 2.30
C PRO A 9 1.26 -20.87 2.07
N ALA A 10 0.85 -20.11 3.09
CA ALA A 10 0.94 -18.66 3.06
C ALA A 10 2.42 -18.25 3.06
N ILE A 11 2.80 -17.36 2.14
CA ILE A 11 4.16 -16.83 2.02
C ILE A 11 4.35 -15.54 2.84
N ASN A 12 3.24 -14.91 3.26
CA ASN A 12 3.25 -13.64 3.99
C ASN A 12 2.41 -13.75 5.26
N THR A 13 2.80 -13.01 6.28
CA THR A 13 1.97 -12.71 7.46
C THR A 13 1.14 -11.46 7.19
N ILE A 14 -0.12 -11.48 7.58
CA ILE A 14 -1.02 -10.34 7.48
C ILE A 14 -1.34 -9.88 8.90
N GLU A 15 -1.12 -8.59 9.16
CA GLU A 15 -1.39 -7.96 10.45
C GLU A 15 -2.37 -6.80 10.27
N ALA A 16 -3.40 -6.72 11.15
CA ALA A 16 -4.31 -5.60 11.16
C ALA A 16 -3.66 -4.41 11.88
N LEU A 17 -3.46 -3.30 11.18
CA LEU A 17 -2.86 -2.07 11.73
C LEU A 17 -3.90 -1.20 12.46
N THR A 18 -5.17 -1.42 12.21
CA THR A 18 -6.32 -0.74 12.83
C THR A 18 -7.41 -1.77 13.11
N PRO A 19 -8.37 -1.49 14.00
CA PRO A 19 -9.54 -2.35 14.17
C PRO A 19 -10.24 -2.59 12.83
N CYS A 20 -10.45 -3.85 12.46
CA CYS A 20 -11.13 -4.23 11.23
C CYS A 20 -12.19 -5.30 11.49
N LEU A 21 -13.23 -5.29 10.69
CA LEU A 21 -14.24 -6.34 10.65
C LEU A 21 -13.94 -7.27 9.50
N CYS A 22 -13.77 -8.57 9.79
CA CYS A 22 -13.47 -9.58 8.78
C CYS A 22 -14.60 -10.62 8.73
N LEU A 23 -14.93 -11.04 7.51
CA LEU A 23 -15.70 -12.24 7.27
C LEU A 23 -14.74 -13.39 7.00
N SER A 24 -14.93 -14.51 7.68
CA SER A 24 -14.14 -15.73 7.45
C SER A 24 -15.00 -16.81 6.83
N LEU A 25 -14.40 -17.57 5.92
CA LEU A 25 -15.03 -18.68 5.24
C LEU A 25 -14.10 -19.89 5.33
N SER A 26 -14.62 -21.03 5.77
CA SER A 26 -13.83 -22.27 5.84
C SER A 26 -13.62 -22.83 4.44
N VAL A 27 -12.38 -23.00 4.04
CA VAL A 27 -12.01 -23.60 2.75
C VAL A 27 -12.34 -25.10 2.75
N ASP A 28 -12.24 -25.79 3.89
CA ASP A 28 -12.57 -27.21 4.00
C ASP A 28 -14.06 -27.47 3.73
N LEU A 29 -14.94 -26.51 4.11
CA LEU A 29 -16.38 -26.64 3.91
C LEU A 29 -16.85 -26.12 2.55
N TYR A 30 -16.26 -25.08 2.04
CA TYR A 30 -16.77 -24.35 0.88
C TYR A 30 -15.81 -24.31 -0.31
N GLY A 31 -14.58 -24.84 -0.17
CA GLY A 31 -13.54 -24.76 -1.20
C GLY A 31 -13.98 -25.34 -2.53
N GLU A 32 -14.61 -26.52 -2.54
CA GLU A 32 -15.08 -27.15 -3.76
C GLU A 32 -16.18 -26.33 -4.46
N ALA A 33 -17.15 -25.85 -3.69
CA ALA A 33 -18.21 -24.98 -4.21
C ALA A 33 -17.63 -23.67 -4.80
N LEU A 34 -16.64 -23.07 -4.13
CA LEU A 34 -15.96 -21.87 -4.62
C LEU A 34 -15.18 -22.11 -5.91
N HIS A 35 -14.57 -23.28 -6.06
CA HIS A 35 -13.86 -23.65 -7.30
C HIS A 35 -14.79 -23.89 -8.49
N GLN A 36 -16.06 -24.16 -8.25
CA GLN A 36 -17.07 -24.35 -9.29
C GLN A 36 -17.90 -23.10 -9.56
N ASP A 37 -17.85 -22.10 -8.67
CA ASP A 37 -18.59 -20.85 -8.82
C ASP A 37 -17.88 -19.89 -9.78
N THR A 38 -18.38 -19.79 -11.00
CA THR A 38 -17.84 -18.92 -12.05
C THR A 38 -17.84 -17.45 -11.66
N LYS A 39 -18.83 -16.98 -10.89
CA LYS A 39 -18.91 -15.58 -10.44
C LYS A 39 -17.80 -15.29 -9.44
N PHE A 40 -17.59 -16.22 -8.50
CA PHE A 40 -16.51 -16.10 -7.52
C PHE A 40 -15.13 -16.15 -8.20
N LEU A 41 -14.93 -17.08 -9.15
CA LEU A 41 -13.67 -17.20 -9.88
C LEU A 41 -13.37 -15.95 -10.71
N ASN A 42 -14.37 -15.39 -11.41
CA ASN A 42 -14.22 -14.13 -12.15
C ASN A 42 -13.87 -12.96 -11.22
N TYR A 43 -14.51 -12.86 -10.07
CA TYR A 43 -14.16 -11.86 -9.05
C TYR A 43 -12.73 -12.05 -8.55
N ALA A 44 -12.35 -13.29 -8.21
CA ALA A 44 -11.01 -13.61 -7.74
C ALA A 44 -9.94 -13.29 -8.80
N CYS A 45 -10.19 -13.63 -10.07
CA CYS A 45 -9.29 -13.28 -11.17
C CYS A 45 -9.15 -11.76 -11.36
N SER A 46 -10.26 -11.02 -11.33
CA SER A 46 -10.24 -9.56 -11.44
C SER A 46 -9.50 -8.91 -10.29
N TYR A 47 -9.73 -9.40 -9.07
CA TYR A 47 -9.02 -8.94 -7.88
C TYR A 47 -7.51 -9.21 -7.97
N LEU A 48 -7.12 -10.40 -8.43
CA LEU A 48 -5.71 -10.76 -8.61
C LEU A 48 -5.05 -9.94 -9.71
N ALA A 49 -5.72 -9.75 -10.84
CA ALA A 49 -5.22 -8.91 -11.92
C ALA A 49 -4.95 -7.47 -11.43
N GLU A 50 -5.88 -6.90 -10.67
CA GLU A 50 -5.72 -5.57 -10.08
C GLU A 50 -4.60 -5.55 -9.04
N HIS A 51 -4.50 -6.59 -8.22
CA HIS A 51 -3.43 -6.71 -7.22
C HIS A 51 -2.05 -6.86 -7.88
N ILE A 52 -1.96 -7.67 -8.93
CA ILE A 52 -0.74 -7.79 -9.73
C ILE A 52 -0.39 -6.45 -10.37
N ARG A 53 -1.37 -5.78 -11.00
CA ARG A 53 -1.17 -4.46 -11.61
C ARG A 53 -0.64 -3.44 -10.58
N LYS A 54 -1.21 -3.41 -9.38
CA LYS A 54 -0.75 -2.53 -8.29
C LYS A 54 0.66 -2.91 -7.80
N ASN A 55 0.99 -4.19 -7.75
CA ASN A 55 2.31 -4.65 -7.31
C ASN A 55 3.40 -4.49 -8.40
N PHE A 56 3.02 -4.46 -9.69
CA PHE A 56 3.97 -4.06 -10.74
C PHE A 56 4.43 -2.61 -10.61
N ILE A 57 3.68 -1.76 -9.91
CA ILE A 57 4.10 -0.41 -9.49
C ILE A 57 5.30 -0.44 -8.53
N HIS A 58 5.61 -1.59 -7.90
CA HIS A 58 6.83 -1.74 -7.09
C HIS A 58 8.15 -1.63 -7.88
N TYR A 59 8.12 -1.66 -9.22
CA TYR A 59 9.26 -1.27 -10.06
C TYR A 59 9.42 0.26 -10.15
N GLU A 60 8.42 1.04 -9.72
CA GLU A 60 8.57 2.48 -9.63
C GLU A 60 9.58 2.85 -8.55
N GLN A 61 10.35 3.90 -8.82
CA GLN A 61 11.33 4.40 -7.87
C GLN A 61 10.62 4.88 -6.58
N LEU A 62 11.31 4.79 -5.45
CA LEU A 62 10.75 5.21 -4.17
C LEU A 62 10.13 6.62 -4.16
N PRO A 63 10.68 7.64 -4.85
CA PRO A 63 10.04 8.95 -4.93
C PRO A 63 8.60 8.89 -5.45
N THR A 64 8.34 8.16 -6.54
CA THR A 64 7.00 8.01 -7.13
C THR A 64 6.03 7.31 -6.17
N ARG A 65 6.45 6.19 -5.59
CA ARG A 65 5.65 5.45 -4.60
C ARG A 65 5.33 6.29 -3.36
N LEU A 66 6.31 7.04 -2.87
CA LEU A 66 6.15 7.93 -1.73
C LEU A 66 5.20 9.09 -2.05
N ALA A 67 5.29 9.68 -3.24
CA ALA A 67 4.40 10.75 -3.68
C ALA A 67 2.94 10.27 -3.74
N GLN A 68 2.68 9.13 -4.34
CA GLN A 68 1.35 8.50 -4.39
C GLN A 68 0.83 8.16 -2.98
N PHE A 69 1.70 7.67 -2.10
CA PHE A 69 1.35 7.39 -0.71
C PHE A 69 0.96 8.66 0.03
N ILE A 70 1.73 9.76 -0.12
CA ILE A 70 1.43 11.07 0.47
C ILE A 70 0.08 11.59 -0.03
N LEU A 71 -0.19 11.54 -1.34
CA LEU A 71 -1.44 12.00 -1.94
C LEU A 71 -2.65 11.23 -1.41
N ARG A 72 -2.51 9.93 -1.15
CA ARG A 72 -3.57 9.08 -0.62
C ARG A 72 -3.84 9.31 0.86
N GLU A 73 -2.80 9.48 1.66
CA GLU A 73 -2.89 9.52 3.13
C GLU A 73 -2.99 10.95 3.71
N GLN A 74 -2.82 11.98 2.86
CA GLN A 74 -2.87 13.37 3.30
C GLN A 74 -4.27 13.75 3.79
N LYS A 75 -4.31 14.67 4.77
CA LYS A 75 -5.53 15.30 5.29
C LYS A 75 -5.32 16.81 5.33
N ASP A 76 -6.19 17.54 4.66
CA ASP A 76 -6.18 19.02 4.64
C ASP A 76 -4.82 19.60 4.21
N GLY A 77 -4.12 18.98 3.27
CA GLY A 77 -2.82 19.41 2.80
C GLY A 77 -1.65 19.05 3.72
N TYR A 78 -1.89 18.22 4.73
CA TYR A 78 -0.85 17.73 5.62
C TYR A 78 -0.67 16.22 5.51
N PHE A 79 0.56 15.80 5.53
CA PHE A 79 0.96 14.40 5.64
C PHE A 79 1.67 14.17 6.97
N GLY A 80 1.17 13.27 7.77
CA GLY A 80 1.77 12.88 9.06
C GLY A 80 1.70 11.36 9.21
N TYR A 81 2.85 10.71 9.34
CA TYR A 81 2.91 9.27 9.44
C TYR A 81 4.10 8.80 10.28
N ASN A 82 3.93 7.67 10.98
CA ASN A 82 5.06 7.01 11.64
C ASN A 82 6.07 6.58 10.56
N THR A 83 7.28 7.13 10.60
CA THR A 83 8.31 6.90 9.58
C THR A 83 8.73 5.44 9.45
N ARG A 84 8.69 4.67 10.53
CA ARG A 84 8.98 3.24 10.52
C ARG A 84 7.87 2.49 9.75
N LEU A 85 6.62 2.72 10.14
CA LEU A 85 5.47 2.11 9.50
C LEU A 85 5.35 2.50 8.02
N CYS A 86 5.63 3.76 7.69
CA CYS A 86 5.68 4.24 6.31
C CYS A 86 6.78 3.53 5.50
N ALA A 87 7.94 3.31 6.09
CA ALA A 87 9.04 2.58 5.44
C ALA A 87 8.67 1.11 5.19
N ASP A 88 7.99 0.47 6.15
CA ASP A 88 7.52 -0.92 6.03
C ASP A 88 6.45 -1.02 4.92
N VAL A 89 5.48 -0.10 4.88
CA VAL A 89 4.43 -0.05 3.83
C VAL A 89 5.01 0.19 2.44
N LEU A 90 6.04 1.03 2.34
CA LEU A 90 6.73 1.32 1.08
C LEU A 90 7.88 0.35 0.76
N GLU A 91 8.03 -0.72 1.55
CA GLU A 91 9.07 -1.74 1.36
C GLU A 91 10.46 -1.12 1.14
N THR A 92 10.82 -0.18 2.03
CA THR A 92 12.11 0.54 1.94
C THR A 92 12.75 0.68 3.31
N SER A 93 14.03 1.02 3.35
CA SER A 93 14.68 1.35 4.62
C SER A 93 14.23 2.72 5.12
N GLN A 94 14.09 2.87 6.43
CA GLN A 94 13.75 4.15 7.06
C GLN A 94 14.75 5.27 6.66
N ARG A 95 16.02 4.92 6.51
CA ARG A 95 17.07 5.86 6.06
C ARG A 95 16.81 6.36 4.63
N HIS A 96 16.40 5.47 3.73
CA HIS A 96 16.11 5.83 2.35
C HIS A 96 14.83 6.68 2.27
N LEU A 97 13.77 6.29 3.01
CA LEU A 97 12.55 7.08 3.13
C LEU A 97 12.83 8.52 3.60
N LEU A 98 13.58 8.69 4.71
CA LEU A 98 13.91 10.01 5.24
C LEU A 98 14.73 10.84 4.27
N ARG A 99 15.64 10.22 3.50
CA ARG A 99 16.39 10.91 2.46
C ARG A 99 15.49 11.40 1.33
N THR A 100 14.50 10.59 0.92
CA THR A 100 13.54 10.97 -0.13
C THR A 100 12.62 12.08 0.36
N LEU A 101 12.11 12.01 1.58
CA LEU A 101 11.32 13.10 2.19
C LEU A 101 12.11 14.41 2.27
N ARG A 102 13.39 14.35 2.64
CA ARG A 102 14.27 15.54 2.63
C ARG A 102 14.42 16.10 1.22
N SER A 103 14.64 15.24 0.23
CA SER A 103 14.71 15.67 -1.18
C SER A 103 13.42 16.36 -1.64
N PHE A 104 12.25 15.92 -1.19
CA PHE A 104 10.98 16.60 -1.48
C PHE A 104 10.90 17.97 -0.81
N CYS A 105 11.46 18.11 0.39
CA CYS A 105 11.55 19.43 1.04
C CYS A 105 12.51 20.35 0.29
N ASP A 106 13.68 19.86 -0.11
CA ASP A 106 14.70 20.63 -0.86
C ASP A 106 14.16 21.11 -2.22
N LYS A 107 13.29 20.33 -2.86
CA LYS A 107 12.60 20.68 -4.11
C LYS A 107 11.38 21.59 -3.92
N GLY A 108 11.04 21.98 -2.68
CA GLY A 108 9.87 22.80 -2.38
C GLY A 108 8.54 22.12 -2.65
N ILE A 109 8.50 20.79 -2.61
CA ILE A 109 7.28 19.98 -2.75
C ILE A 109 6.59 19.85 -1.39
N LEU A 110 7.37 19.62 -0.35
CA LEU A 110 6.93 19.50 1.03
C LEU A 110 7.63 20.52 1.91
N GLU A 111 7.01 20.84 3.04
CA GLU A 111 7.62 21.58 4.13
C GLU A 111 7.54 20.74 5.41
N HIS A 112 8.65 20.59 6.10
CA HIS A 112 8.69 19.91 7.39
C HIS A 112 8.18 20.83 8.49
N VAL A 113 7.01 20.56 9.06
CA VAL A 113 6.33 21.42 10.02
C VAL A 113 6.32 20.87 11.45
N GLY A 114 6.86 19.67 11.67
CA GLY A 114 6.91 19.07 13.01
C GLY A 114 7.37 17.63 12.96
N ARG A 115 7.43 16.97 14.11
CA ARG A 115 7.88 15.59 14.21
C ARG A 115 7.03 14.66 13.31
N SER A 116 7.65 14.14 12.26
CA SER A 116 7.01 13.27 11.25
C SER A 116 5.77 13.91 10.59
N ARG A 117 5.72 15.25 10.50
CA ARG A 117 4.61 15.97 9.89
C ARG A 117 5.11 16.93 8.83
N TYR A 118 4.49 16.86 7.66
CA TYR A 118 4.85 17.62 6.48
C TYR A 118 3.61 18.35 5.94
N ARG A 119 3.79 19.59 5.48
CA ARG A 119 2.80 20.33 4.72
C ARG A 119 3.09 20.16 3.24
N ILE A 120 2.09 19.89 2.44
CA ILE A 120 2.22 19.81 0.99
C ILE A 120 2.19 21.24 0.45
N LEU A 121 3.25 21.64 -0.25
CA LEU A 121 3.38 22.96 -0.86
C LEU A 121 2.92 22.94 -2.31
N ASP A 122 3.14 21.83 -3.02
CA ASP A 122 2.85 21.72 -4.45
C ASP A 122 2.37 20.30 -4.79
N VAL A 123 1.05 20.18 -4.94
CA VAL A 123 0.40 18.91 -5.29
C VAL A 123 0.79 18.47 -6.70
N SER A 124 0.88 19.41 -7.65
CA SER A 124 1.17 19.10 -9.06
C SER A 124 2.56 18.46 -9.20
N LYS A 125 3.51 18.88 -8.41
CA LYS A 125 4.86 18.28 -8.41
C LYS A 125 4.89 16.89 -7.76
N LEU A 126 3.95 16.56 -6.86
CA LEU A 126 3.81 15.21 -6.33
C LEU A 126 3.22 14.25 -7.38
N GLU A 127 2.30 14.73 -8.22
CA GLU A 127 1.67 13.92 -9.26
C GLU A 127 2.63 13.51 -10.38
N VAL A 128 3.73 14.24 -10.56
CA VAL A 128 4.71 14.05 -11.65
C VAL A 128 5.97 13.29 -11.19
N GLN A 129 6.07 12.87 -9.90
CA GLN A 129 7.26 12.18 -9.38
C GLN A 129 7.42 10.72 -9.86
#